data_553457296d2094562e4c67bec2cb2c21
#
_entry.id   553457296d2094562e4c67bec2cb2c21
#
_cell.length_a   1.000
_cell.length_b   1.000
_cell.length_c   1.000
_cell.angle_alpha   90.00
_cell.angle_beta   90.00
_cell.angle_gamma   90.00
#
_symmetry.space_group_name_H-M   'P 1'
#
loop_
_entity.id
_entity.type
_entity.pdbx_description
1 polymer ?
#
loop_
_entity_poly.entity_id
_entity_poly.type
_entity_poly.pdbx_seq_one_letter_code
_entity_poly.pdbx_strand_id
1 'polypeptide(L)'
;MKLELNKTYEFDLGDMSHCGMSHQEMIDHYNSNSSPLAFLVEKLLPKWFDDIVYDPTPHKITHNGVEINIKPDLRDKETRTILMDQKAFNHKGGSFARSSMKGVGREFNQDLNDAWAKAQTFIWTDFCELPKVRVIALSGDECIKRFPKGKVSKNDRELLFG
;
A
#
# COMPACT_ATOMS: atom_id res chain seq x y z
N MET A 1 18.75 3.30 2.94
CA MET A 1 18.38 2.58 1.69
C MET A 1 17.32 3.41 0.97
N LYS A 2 17.46 3.57 -0.33
CA LYS A 2 16.46 4.31 -1.13
C LYS A 2 15.42 3.36 -1.71
N LEU A 3 14.17 3.83 -1.78
CA LEU A 3 13.08 3.07 -2.38
C LEU A 3 13.11 3.22 -3.90
N GLU A 4 13.31 2.12 -4.60
CA GLU A 4 13.28 2.08 -6.06
C GLU A 4 11.98 1.42 -6.54
N LEU A 5 11.37 1.98 -7.58
CA LEU A 5 10.19 1.39 -8.18
C LEU A 5 10.51 0.04 -8.85
N ASN A 6 9.55 -0.85 -8.83
CA ASN A 6 9.62 -2.18 -9.47
C ASN A 6 10.71 -3.10 -8.91
N LYS A 7 11.21 -2.80 -7.72
CA LYS A 7 12.20 -3.62 -7.03
C LYS A 7 11.59 -4.19 -5.74
N THR A 8 11.73 -5.50 -5.57
CA THR A 8 11.24 -6.19 -4.37
C THR A 8 12.32 -6.21 -3.30
N TYR A 9 11.92 -5.81 -2.10
CA TYR A 9 12.76 -5.84 -0.90
C TYR A 9 12.18 -6.87 0.07
N GLU A 10 13.05 -7.48 0.88
CA GLU A 10 12.63 -8.42 1.91
C GLU A 10 13.09 -7.92 3.27
N PHE A 11 12.18 -7.92 4.24
CA PHE A 11 12.46 -7.54 5.62
C PHE A 11 11.95 -8.63 6.55
N ASP A 12 12.58 -8.74 7.70
CA ASP A 12 12.14 -9.62 8.79
C ASP A 12 11.59 -8.75 9.91
N LEU A 13 10.33 -8.93 10.26
CA LEU A 13 9.70 -8.19 11.35
C LEU A 13 10.19 -8.65 12.73
N GLY A 14 10.80 -9.84 12.78
CA GLY A 14 11.44 -10.37 13.98
C GLY A 14 10.51 -10.47 15.17
N ASP A 15 11.01 -10.16 16.33
CA ASP A 15 10.26 -10.22 17.59
C ASP A 15 9.32 -9.04 17.80
N MET A 16 9.35 -8.03 16.96
CA MET A 16 8.49 -6.84 17.04
C MET A 16 8.46 -6.15 18.40
N SER A 17 9.43 -6.41 19.26
CA SER A 17 9.50 -5.85 20.62
C SER A 17 9.53 -4.33 20.62
N HIS A 18 10.10 -3.72 19.58
CA HIS A 18 10.15 -2.27 19.41
C HIS A 18 8.77 -1.64 19.15
N CYS A 19 7.75 -2.45 18.88
CA CYS A 19 6.37 -2.01 18.64
C CYS A 19 5.44 -2.41 19.80
N GLY A 20 5.97 -3.05 20.84
CA GLY A 20 5.18 -3.57 21.95
C GLY A 20 4.35 -4.80 21.58
N MET A 21 4.67 -5.47 20.48
CA MET A 21 3.94 -6.63 19.99
C MET A 21 4.89 -7.83 19.91
N SER A 22 4.53 -8.95 20.53
CA SER A 22 5.28 -10.20 20.40
C SER A 22 5.03 -10.84 19.03
N HIS A 23 5.89 -11.79 18.66
CA HIS A 23 5.71 -12.55 17.42
C HIS A 23 4.34 -13.24 17.37
N GLN A 24 3.93 -13.85 18.48
CA GLN A 24 2.63 -14.54 18.55
C GLN A 24 1.46 -13.56 18.46
N GLU A 25 1.54 -12.41 19.13
CA GLU A 25 0.52 -11.37 19.02
C GLU A 25 0.38 -10.86 17.60
N MET A 26 1.49 -10.69 16.89
CA MET A 26 1.51 -10.27 15.50
C MET A 26 0.79 -11.29 14.60
N ILE A 27 1.07 -12.57 14.78
CA ILE A 27 0.41 -13.65 14.04
C ILE A 27 -1.08 -13.68 14.34
N ASP A 28 -1.46 -13.57 15.60
CA ASP A 28 -2.86 -13.58 16.04
C ASP A 28 -3.63 -12.40 15.45
N HIS A 29 -3.05 -11.20 15.48
CA HIS A 29 -3.65 -10.01 14.86
C HIS A 29 -3.81 -10.18 13.36
N TYR A 30 -2.81 -10.73 12.70
CA TYR A 30 -2.86 -10.97 11.26
C TYR A 30 -4.00 -11.94 10.89
N ASN A 31 -4.17 -13.01 11.64
CA ASN A 31 -5.21 -14.00 11.39
C ASN A 31 -6.62 -13.42 11.59
N SER A 32 -6.78 -12.45 12.48
CA SER A 32 -8.07 -11.82 12.74
C SER A 32 -8.28 -10.55 11.88
N ASN A 33 -7.22 -9.76 11.68
CA ASN A 33 -7.29 -8.49 10.97
C ASN A 33 -5.88 -8.01 10.58
N SER A 34 -5.61 -7.85 9.29
CA SER A 34 -4.31 -7.38 8.81
C SER A 34 -4.06 -5.88 9.01
N SER A 35 -5.08 -5.11 9.38
CA SER A 35 -4.95 -3.66 9.55
C SER A 35 -3.88 -3.22 10.57
N PRO A 36 -3.74 -3.86 11.75
CA PRO A 36 -2.67 -3.50 12.68
C PRO A 36 -1.27 -3.65 12.09
N LEU A 37 -1.04 -4.69 11.29
CA LEU A 37 0.24 -4.89 10.61
C LEU A 37 0.47 -3.84 9.52
N ALA A 38 -0.57 -3.45 8.80
CA ALA A 38 -0.48 -2.38 7.81
C ALA A 38 -0.07 -1.05 8.44
N PHE A 39 -0.68 -0.66 9.56
CA PHE A 39 -0.31 0.54 10.31
C PHE A 39 1.13 0.47 10.82
N LEU A 40 1.56 -0.69 11.26
CA LEU A 40 2.92 -0.89 11.70
C LEU A 40 3.91 -0.67 10.57
N VAL A 41 3.66 -1.27 9.40
CA VAL A 41 4.53 -1.14 8.24
C VAL A 41 4.59 0.32 7.76
N GLU A 42 3.51 1.05 7.81
CA GLU A 42 3.53 2.49 7.49
C GLU A 42 4.56 3.25 8.35
N LYS A 43 4.73 2.86 9.60
CA LYS A 43 5.72 3.47 10.50
C LYS A 43 7.12 2.96 10.28
N LEU A 44 7.26 1.72 9.81
CA LEU A 44 8.56 1.11 9.54
C LEU A 44 9.15 1.55 8.21
N LEU A 45 8.32 1.82 7.20
CA LEU A 45 8.78 2.21 5.87
C LEU A 45 9.75 3.39 5.89
N PRO A 46 9.50 4.50 6.64
CA PRO A 46 10.47 5.59 6.73
C PRO A 46 11.76 5.22 7.46
N LYS A 47 11.76 4.15 8.23
CA LYS A 47 12.97 3.64 8.90
C LYS A 47 13.78 2.74 7.97
N TRP A 48 13.11 1.99 7.11
CA TRP A 48 13.76 1.12 6.12
C TRP A 48 14.30 1.92 4.93
N PHE A 49 13.58 2.98 4.53
CA PHE A 49 13.90 3.80 3.37
C PHE A 49 14.12 5.26 3.78
N ASP A 50 15.31 5.77 3.52
CA ASP A 50 15.75 7.11 3.96
C ASP A 50 15.09 8.24 3.18
N ASP A 51 14.56 7.94 2.00
CA ASP A 51 14.02 8.91 1.05
C ASP A 51 12.52 9.10 1.14
N ILE A 52 11.85 8.43 2.09
CA ILE A 52 10.41 8.59 2.32
C ILE A 52 10.12 9.06 3.74
N VAL A 53 8.98 9.70 3.90
CA VAL A 53 8.54 10.30 5.16
C VAL A 53 7.04 10.08 5.32
N TYR A 54 6.60 9.89 6.57
CA TYR A 54 5.19 9.88 6.89
C TYR A 54 4.62 11.29 6.72
N ASP A 55 3.70 11.46 5.79
CA ASP A 55 3.05 12.73 5.51
C ASP A 55 1.65 12.47 4.94
N PRO A 56 0.63 12.41 5.80
CA PRO A 56 -0.73 12.11 5.39
C PRO A 56 -1.52 13.32 4.90
N THR A 57 -0.88 14.45 4.66
CA THR A 57 -1.56 15.67 4.21
C THR A 57 -2.38 15.38 2.95
N PRO A 58 -3.71 15.66 2.96
CA PRO A 58 -4.56 15.42 1.81
C PRO A 58 -4.13 16.22 0.59
N HIS A 59 -4.35 15.65 -0.58
CA HIS A 59 -4.11 16.29 -1.87
C HIS A 59 -5.35 16.14 -2.75
N LYS A 60 -5.69 17.19 -3.47
CA LYS A 60 -6.86 17.20 -4.37
C LYS A 60 -6.43 17.25 -5.81
N ILE A 61 -7.08 16.46 -6.65
CA ILE A 61 -6.97 16.53 -8.10
C ILE A 61 -8.35 16.73 -8.70
N THR A 62 -8.42 17.24 -9.92
CA THR A 62 -9.66 17.37 -10.67
C THR A 62 -9.57 16.50 -11.93
N HIS A 63 -10.58 15.66 -12.13
CA HIS A 63 -10.67 14.78 -13.30
C HIS A 63 -12.05 14.90 -13.91
N ASN A 64 -12.12 15.36 -15.17
CA ASN A 64 -13.40 15.58 -15.89
C ASN A 64 -14.42 16.38 -15.06
N GLY A 65 -13.97 17.45 -14.40
CA GLY A 65 -14.80 18.30 -13.57
C GLY A 65 -15.14 17.74 -12.20
N VAL A 66 -14.67 16.54 -11.88
CA VAL A 66 -14.89 15.91 -10.57
C VAL A 66 -13.65 16.08 -9.70
N GLU A 67 -13.86 16.59 -8.48
CA GLU A 67 -12.79 16.73 -7.49
C GLU A 67 -12.57 15.39 -6.78
N ILE A 68 -11.30 14.94 -6.76
CA ILE A 68 -10.89 13.70 -6.12
C ILE A 68 -9.92 14.02 -5.00
N ASN A 69 -10.26 13.59 -3.77
CA ASN A 69 -9.38 13.67 -2.62
C ASN A 69 -8.47 12.46 -2.57
N ILE A 70 -7.16 12.71 -2.43
CA ILE A 70 -6.16 11.69 -2.18
C ILE A 70 -5.65 11.87 -0.75
N LYS A 71 -5.67 10.80 0.02
CA LYS A 71 -5.14 10.77 1.38
C LYS A 71 -3.95 9.80 1.41
N PRO A 72 -2.74 10.30 1.09
CA PRO A 72 -1.56 9.44 1.11
C PRO A 72 -1.19 9.06 2.53
N ASP A 73 -0.38 8.02 2.68
CA ASP A 73 0.25 7.67 3.94
C ASP A 73 1.63 8.30 4.05
N LEU A 74 2.34 8.31 2.94
CA LEU A 74 3.75 8.70 2.87
C LEU A 74 3.99 9.58 1.65
N ARG A 75 5.15 10.27 1.65
CA ARG A 75 5.62 11.06 0.51
C ARG A 75 7.13 10.93 0.40
N ASP A 76 7.68 11.28 -0.76
CA ASP A 76 9.12 11.46 -0.89
C ASP A 76 9.58 12.59 0.04
N LYS A 77 10.70 12.35 0.72
CA LYS A 77 11.23 13.30 1.70
C LYS A 77 11.71 14.60 1.08
N GLU A 78 12.26 14.53 -0.13
CA GLU A 78 12.89 15.67 -0.79
C GLU A 78 11.90 16.73 -1.24
N THR A 79 10.88 16.34 -2.00
CA THR A 79 9.94 17.30 -2.62
C THR A 79 8.54 17.25 -2.04
N ARG A 80 8.15 16.16 -1.39
CA ARG A 80 6.80 15.91 -0.87
C ARG A 80 5.71 15.88 -1.95
N THR A 81 6.11 15.73 -3.22
CA THR A 81 5.19 15.72 -4.36
C THR A 81 4.77 14.32 -4.80
N ILE A 82 5.56 13.31 -4.46
CA ILE A 82 5.24 11.91 -4.80
C ILE A 82 4.38 11.35 -3.68
N LEU A 83 3.09 11.17 -3.96
CA LEU A 83 2.14 10.62 -3.01
C LEU A 83 2.27 9.10 -2.98
N MET A 84 2.34 8.53 -1.79
CA MET A 84 2.51 7.08 -1.60
C MET A 84 1.46 6.53 -0.66
N ASP A 85 0.86 5.42 -1.05
CA ASP A 85 -0.15 4.72 -0.25
C ASP A 85 0.30 3.28 -0.02
N GLN A 86 0.32 2.86 1.23
CA GLN A 86 0.68 1.49 1.59
C GLN A 86 -0.53 0.57 1.39
N LYS A 87 -0.30 -0.55 0.74
CA LYS A 87 -1.33 -1.57 0.50
C LYS A 87 -0.87 -2.92 1.04
N ALA A 88 -1.75 -3.58 1.75
CA ALA A 88 -1.52 -4.92 2.26
C ALA A 88 -1.92 -5.98 1.23
N PHE A 89 -1.10 -7.00 1.12
CA PHE A 89 -1.41 -8.23 0.41
C PHE A 89 -1.39 -9.38 1.42
N ASN A 90 -2.47 -10.15 1.50
CA ASN A 90 -2.60 -11.28 2.41
C ASN A 90 -3.16 -12.51 1.68
N HIS A 91 -3.53 -13.55 2.41
CA HIS A 91 -4.06 -14.79 1.82
C HIS A 91 -5.35 -14.60 1.01
N LYS A 92 -6.00 -13.45 1.13
CA LYS A 92 -7.17 -13.09 0.34
C LYS A 92 -6.83 -12.20 -0.86
N GLY A 93 -5.54 -11.90 -1.06
CA GLY A 93 -5.07 -10.96 -2.07
C GLY A 93 -5.00 -9.54 -1.56
N GLY A 94 -5.13 -8.57 -2.45
CA GLY A 94 -5.08 -7.16 -2.12
C GLY A 94 -5.95 -6.32 -3.07
N SER A 95 -6.07 -5.03 -2.77
CA SER A 95 -6.88 -4.11 -3.57
C SER A 95 -6.30 -2.71 -3.50
N PHE A 96 -6.30 -2.01 -4.62
CA PHE A 96 -6.02 -0.58 -4.68
C PHE A 96 -7.22 0.22 -5.19
N ALA A 97 -8.43 -0.33 -5.02
CA ALA A 97 -9.65 0.41 -5.28
C ALA A 97 -9.85 1.49 -4.22
N ARG A 98 -10.24 2.67 -4.65
CA ARG A 98 -10.50 3.81 -3.78
C ARG A 98 -11.61 3.47 -2.77
N SER A 99 -11.36 3.71 -1.48
CA SER A 99 -12.29 3.33 -0.41
C SER A 99 -13.67 3.98 -0.52
N SER A 100 -13.75 5.20 -1.03
CA SER A 100 -15.02 5.91 -1.24
C SER A 100 -15.90 5.27 -2.33
N MET A 101 -15.34 4.35 -3.11
CA MET A 101 -16.05 3.58 -4.13
C MET A 101 -16.40 2.18 -3.63
N LYS A 102 -15.95 1.85 -2.42
CA LYS A 102 -16.35 0.63 -1.73
C LYS A 102 -17.43 0.99 -0.75
N GLY A 103 -18.55 0.34 -0.78
CA GLY A 103 -19.54 0.53 0.25
C GLY A 103 -20.95 0.61 -0.26
N VAL A 104 -21.85 0.68 0.69
CA VAL A 104 -23.30 0.59 0.47
C VAL A 104 -23.77 1.76 -0.39
N GLY A 105 -24.35 1.44 -1.55
CA GLY A 105 -25.05 2.42 -2.38
C GLY A 105 -24.17 3.21 -3.37
N ARG A 106 -22.90 2.86 -3.54
CA ARG A 106 -22.03 3.48 -4.55
C ARG A 106 -21.49 2.46 -5.53
N GLU A 107 -21.76 2.67 -6.80
CA GLU A 107 -21.17 1.86 -7.85
C GLU A 107 -19.68 2.19 -8.02
N PHE A 108 -18.88 1.19 -8.32
CA PHE A 108 -17.48 1.36 -8.67
C PHE A 108 -17.38 2.13 -10.00
N ASN A 109 -16.66 3.24 -9.98
CA ASN A 109 -16.39 4.03 -11.18
C ASN A 109 -14.93 3.83 -11.59
N GLN A 110 -14.71 3.07 -12.66
CA GLN A 110 -13.36 2.73 -13.13
C GLN A 110 -12.57 3.97 -13.53
N ASP A 111 -13.18 4.92 -14.21
CA ASP A 111 -12.50 6.14 -14.68
C ASP A 111 -12.01 6.99 -13.50
N LEU A 112 -12.83 7.19 -12.49
CA LEU A 112 -12.43 7.93 -11.29
C LEU A 112 -11.37 7.16 -10.48
N ASN A 113 -11.50 5.86 -10.39
CA ASN A 113 -10.50 5.03 -9.70
C ASN A 113 -9.15 5.08 -10.40
N ASP A 114 -9.14 5.00 -11.71
CA ASP A 114 -7.90 5.07 -12.49
C ASP A 114 -7.24 6.44 -12.33
N ALA A 115 -8.01 7.53 -12.35
CA ALA A 115 -7.49 8.87 -12.14
C ALA A 115 -6.88 9.02 -10.74
N TRP A 116 -7.55 8.50 -9.72
CA TRP A 116 -7.07 8.48 -8.35
C TRP A 116 -5.77 7.66 -8.22
N ALA A 117 -5.73 6.48 -8.82
CA ALA A 117 -4.56 5.59 -8.75
C ALA A 117 -3.35 6.18 -9.49
N LYS A 118 -3.56 6.77 -10.68
CA LYS A 118 -2.48 7.37 -11.49
C LYS A 118 -1.77 8.52 -10.79
N ALA A 119 -2.43 9.16 -9.83
CA ALA A 119 -1.85 10.28 -9.10
C ALA A 119 -0.89 9.85 -7.99
N GLN A 120 -0.69 8.56 -7.76
CA GLN A 120 0.09 8.05 -6.61
C GLN A 120 0.97 6.87 -6.98
N THR A 121 1.82 6.52 -6.01
CA THR A 121 2.62 5.30 -5.99
C THR A 121 2.07 4.41 -4.88
N PHE A 122 1.94 3.13 -5.14
CA PHE A 122 1.50 2.16 -4.14
C PHE A 122 2.69 1.34 -3.63
N ILE A 123 2.82 1.28 -2.32
CA ILE A 123 3.81 0.44 -1.67
C ILE A 123 3.09 -0.80 -1.15
N TRP A 124 3.28 -1.91 -1.83
CA TRP A 124 2.66 -3.19 -1.49
C TRP A 124 3.49 -3.94 -0.48
N THR A 125 2.85 -4.47 0.55
CA THR A 125 3.50 -5.31 1.55
C THR A 125 2.83 -6.67 1.60
N ASP A 126 3.63 -7.72 1.44
CA ASP A 126 3.22 -9.12 1.45
C ASP A 126 3.30 -9.69 2.86
N PHE A 127 2.16 -9.98 3.44
CA PHE A 127 2.03 -10.55 4.78
C PHE A 127 1.81 -12.08 4.78
N CYS A 128 2.03 -12.76 3.65
CA CYS A 128 1.73 -14.19 3.54
C CYS A 128 2.73 -15.10 4.26
N GLU A 129 3.93 -14.62 4.57
CA GLU A 129 5.01 -15.44 5.14
C GLU A 129 5.64 -14.82 6.39
N LEU A 130 4.81 -14.30 7.29
CA LEU A 130 5.29 -13.72 8.55
C LEU A 130 6.24 -14.67 9.30
N PRO A 131 7.32 -14.15 9.92
CA PRO A 131 7.65 -12.73 10.12
C PRO A 131 8.34 -12.04 8.93
N LYS A 132 8.59 -12.74 7.86
CA LYS A 132 9.17 -12.16 6.64
C LYS A 132 8.11 -11.43 5.84
N VAL A 133 8.44 -10.23 5.38
CA VAL A 133 7.58 -9.43 4.51
C VAL A 133 8.36 -9.02 3.28
N ARG A 134 7.70 -9.05 2.14
CA ARG A 134 8.23 -8.47 0.91
C ARG A 134 7.55 -7.14 0.65
N VAL A 135 8.31 -6.19 0.15
CA VAL A 135 7.83 -4.84 -0.15
C VAL A 135 8.19 -4.50 -1.59
N ILE A 136 7.24 -3.99 -2.34
CA ILE A 136 7.47 -3.47 -3.68
C ILE A 136 6.68 -2.18 -3.88
N ALA A 137 7.33 -1.18 -4.48
CA ALA A 137 6.69 0.06 -4.87
C ALA A 137 6.40 0.05 -6.37
N LEU A 138 5.16 0.28 -6.73
CA LEU A 138 4.71 0.40 -8.11
C LEU A 138 4.00 1.73 -8.30
N SER A 139 4.24 2.40 -9.43
CA SER A 139 3.43 3.56 -9.80
C SER A 139 1.96 3.15 -9.98
N GLY A 140 1.05 4.10 -9.83
CA GLY A 140 -0.36 3.83 -10.07
C GLY A 140 -0.62 3.36 -11.50
N ASP A 141 0.11 3.90 -12.48
CA ASP A 141 0.03 3.46 -13.87
C ASP A 141 0.42 1.98 -14.02
N GLU A 142 1.49 1.55 -13.36
CA GLU A 142 1.94 0.16 -13.40
C GLU A 142 0.93 -0.78 -12.72
N CYS A 143 0.34 -0.33 -11.62
CA CYS A 143 -0.71 -1.10 -10.95
C CYS A 143 -1.93 -1.32 -11.85
N ILE A 144 -2.38 -0.28 -12.55
CA ILE A 144 -3.52 -0.37 -13.47
C ILE A 144 -3.18 -1.27 -14.64
N LYS A 145 -1.97 -1.17 -15.17
CA LYS A 145 -1.50 -2.01 -16.29
C LYS A 145 -1.50 -3.49 -15.92
N ARG A 146 -1.00 -3.84 -14.75
CA ARG A 146 -0.94 -5.23 -14.27
C ARG A 146 -2.29 -5.75 -13.77
N PHE A 147 -3.07 -4.89 -13.13
CA PHE A 147 -4.30 -5.25 -12.41
C PHE A 147 -5.42 -4.25 -12.74
N PRO A 148 -5.96 -4.27 -13.97
CA PRO A 148 -6.86 -3.21 -14.44
C PRO A 148 -8.17 -3.10 -13.66
N LYS A 149 -8.55 -4.14 -12.90
CA LYS A 149 -9.79 -4.13 -12.09
C LYS A 149 -9.60 -3.57 -10.68
N GLY A 150 -8.40 -3.10 -10.34
CA GLY A 150 -8.12 -2.57 -9.01
C GLY A 150 -7.96 -3.62 -7.92
N LYS A 151 -7.86 -4.88 -8.30
CA LYS A 151 -7.73 -6.01 -7.38
C LYS A 151 -6.58 -6.92 -7.80
N VAL A 152 -5.83 -7.40 -6.81
CA VAL A 152 -4.77 -8.39 -6.98
C VAL A 152 -5.25 -9.69 -6.34
N SER A 153 -5.49 -10.71 -7.14
CA SER A 153 -5.87 -12.03 -6.66
C SER A 153 -4.75 -12.66 -5.84
N LYS A 154 -5.11 -13.49 -4.87
CA LYS A 154 -4.14 -14.30 -4.11
C LYS A 154 -3.22 -15.13 -5.03
N ASN A 155 -3.72 -15.52 -6.21
CA ASN A 155 -2.95 -16.29 -7.18
C ASN A 155 -1.94 -15.45 -7.96
N ASP A 156 -2.02 -14.14 -7.89
CA ASP A 156 -1.14 -13.20 -8.59
C ASP A 156 0.01 -12.69 -7.70
N ARG A 157 0.24 -13.34 -6.56
CA ARG A 157 1.28 -12.95 -5.61
C ARG A 157 2.66 -12.81 -6.26
N GLU A 158 3.07 -13.78 -7.05
CA GLU A 158 4.36 -13.75 -7.74
C GLU A 158 4.38 -12.77 -8.91
N LEU A 159 3.24 -12.50 -9.53
CA LEU A 159 3.11 -11.44 -10.53
C LEU A 159 3.32 -10.06 -9.92
N LEU A 160 2.92 -9.87 -8.67
CA LEU A 160 3.10 -8.60 -7.95
C LEU A 160 4.51 -8.48 -7.36
N PHE A 161 4.96 -9.48 -6.64
CA PHE A 161 6.22 -9.40 -5.89
C PHE A 161 7.43 -10.01 -6.60
N GLY A 162 7.22 -10.74 -7.66
CA GLY A 162 8.28 -11.34 -8.48
C GLY A 162 8.85 -12.56 -7.89
#